data_55d7565956a1d83878fd1fe9f7f4d8d2
#
_entry.id   55d7565956a1d83878fd1fe9f7f4d8d2
#
_cell.length_a   1.000
_cell.length_b   1.000
_cell.length_c   1.000
_cell.angle_alpha   90.00
_cell.angle_beta   90.00
_cell.angle_gamma   90.00
#
_symmetry.space_group_name_H-M   'P 1'
#
loop_
_entity.id
_entity.type
_entity.pdbx_description
1 polymer ?
#
loop_
_entity_poly.entity_id
_entity_poly.type
_entity_poly.pdbx_seq_one_letter_code
_entity_poly.pdbx_strand_id
1 'polypeptide(L)'
;MKTGLVLEGGAMKGVYTAGVLDFFLDAGIDFAKCYGVSAGACCLCSYLSRQKGRQYSVFTDYLEDKNYWGLSSLLRTGDYFNVQMCYHDIPEHLNPFDYETFDKNPSKGYAVVTNIETGLAEYLPMKNMRRDIEAVRASASMPLVSRPVEINGKLYLDGGLADSIPLLHAVTDGCRKNVVVMTKEVGYRRVPSKHLELIKARYAKYPKVYERMANRAAAYNQQLDYL
;
A
#
# COMPACT_ATOMS: atom_id res chain seq x y z
N MET A 1 7.43 -10.19 -23.40
CA MET A 1 6.87 -8.84 -23.16
C MET A 1 6.70 -8.68 -21.64
N LYS A 2 7.19 -7.60 -21.04
CA LYS A 2 7.02 -7.40 -19.57
C LYS A 2 5.59 -7.00 -19.27
N THR A 3 4.97 -7.72 -18.33
CA THR A 3 3.63 -7.43 -17.81
C THR A 3 3.73 -6.76 -16.45
N GLY A 4 2.87 -5.80 -16.18
CA GLY A 4 2.77 -5.08 -14.92
C GLY A 4 1.45 -5.37 -14.20
N LEU A 5 1.50 -5.42 -12.88
CA LEU A 5 0.34 -5.43 -12.00
C LEU A 5 0.39 -4.16 -11.14
N VAL A 6 -0.68 -3.39 -11.16
CA VAL A 6 -0.83 -2.14 -10.40
C VAL A 6 -2.01 -2.29 -9.46
N LEU A 7 -1.76 -2.17 -8.16
CA LEU A 7 -2.77 -2.31 -7.12
C LEU A 7 -2.99 -0.97 -6.40
N GLU A 8 -4.18 -0.41 -6.58
CA GLU A 8 -4.61 0.78 -5.86
C GLU A 8 -4.73 0.51 -4.35
N GLY A 9 -4.44 1.51 -3.54
CA GLY A 9 -4.74 1.50 -2.11
C GLY A 9 -6.23 1.69 -1.82
N GLY A 10 -6.64 1.34 -0.60
CA GLY A 10 -8.06 1.49 -0.24
C GLY A 10 -8.41 1.07 1.18
N ALA A 11 -7.44 0.95 2.08
CA ALA A 11 -7.63 0.41 3.43
C ALA A 11 -8.42 -0.93 3.36
N MET A 12 -9.52 -1.07 4.11
CA MET A 12 -10.33 -2.30 4.14
C MET A 12 -10.95 -2.67 2.79
N LYS A 13 -11.04 -1.76 1.81
CA LYS A 13 -11.45 -2.09 0.44
C LYS A 13 -10.45 -3.00 -0.30
N GLY A 14 -9.25 -3.15 0.23
CA GLY A 14 -8.26 -4.14 -0.22
C GLY A 14 -8.76 -5.58 -0.20
N VAL A 15 -9.83 -5.89 0.53
CA VAL A 15 -10.49 -7.21 0.50
C VAL A 15 -10.92 -7.59 -0.92
N TYR A 16 -11.38 -6.62 -1.74
CA TYR A 16 -11.66 -6.84 -3.16
C TYR A 16 -10.39 -7.22 -3.93
N THR A 17 -9.31 -6.47 -3.70
CA THR A 17 -8.00 -6.75 -4.32
C THR A 17 -7.51 -8.15 -3.95
N ALA A 18 -7.67 -8.56 -2.68
CA ALA A 18 -7.30 -9.92 -2.23
C ALA A 18 -8.02 -10.99 -3.04
N GLY A 19 -9.34 -10.85 -3.24
CA GLY A 19 -10.12 -11.80 -4.04
C GLY A 19 -9.68 -11.86 -5.52
N VAL A 20 -9.35 -10.71 -6.13
CA VAL A 20 -8.81 -10.67 -7.49
C VAL A 20 -7.47 -11.39 -7.57
N LEU A 21 -6.58 -11.19 -6.60
CA LEU A 21 -5.28 -11.85 -6.56
C LEU A 21 -5.39 -13.37 -6.30
N ASP A 22 -6.34 -13.80 -5.48
CA ASP A 22 -6.64 -15.21 -5.29
C ASP A 22 -7.09 -15.87 -6.60
N PHE A 23 -7.93 -15.19 -7.39
CA PHE A 23 -8.26 -15.66 -8.73
C PHE A 23 -7.04 -15.75 -9.65
N PHE A 24 -6.10 -14.78 -9.60
CA PHE A 24 -4.87 -14.85 -10.38
C PHE A 24 -4.01 -16.03 -9.98
N LEU A 25 -3.93 -16.37 -8.68
CA LEU A 25 -3.23 -17.56 -8.21
C LEU A 25 -3.87 -18.84 -8.75
N ASP A 26 -5.21 -18.95 -8.72
CA ASP A 26 -5.94 -20.11 -9.27
C ASP A 26 -5.75 -20.28 -10.79
N ALA A 27 -5.73 -19.16 -11.51
CA ALA A 27 -5.56 -19.13 -12.95
C ALA A 27 -4.08 -19.23 -13.41
N GLY A 28 -3.13 -19.29 -12.48
CA GLY A 28 -1.69 -19.31 -12.80
C GLY A 28 -1.21 -18.04 -13.50
N ILE A 29 -1.83 -16.90 -13.23
CA ILE A 29 -1.49 -15.60 -13.84
C ILE A 29 -0.37 -14.95 -13.04
N ASP A 30 0.73 -14.63 -13.70
CA ASP A 30 1.91 -13.97 -13.13
C ASP A 30 2.27 -12.70 -13.87
N PHE A 31 2.93 -11.80 -13.15
CA PHE A 31 3.37 -10.51 -13.67
C PHE A 31 4.88 -10.34 -13.45
N ALA A 32 5.55 -9.70 -14.41
CA ALA A 32 6.99 -9.45 -14.29
C ALA A 32 7.31 -8.40 -13.22
N LYS A 33 6.44 -7.40 -13.06
CA LYS A 33 6.56 -6.33 -12.06
C LYS A 33 5.20 -6.03 -11.43
N CYS A 34 5.19 -5.82 -10.12
CA CYS A 34 4.00 -5.57 -9.33
C CYS A 34 4.20 -4.34 -8.45
N TYR A 35 3.28 -3.40 -8.52
CA TYR A 35 3.32 -2.14 -7.76
C TYR A 35 2.10 -2.06 -6.86
N GLY A 36 2.32 -2.04 -5.55
CA GLY A 36 1.25 -1.94 -4.56
C GLY A 36 1.28 -0.64 -3.79
N VAL A 37 0.12 -0.02 -3.62
CA VAL A 37 -0.07 1.18 -2.82
C VAL A 37 -0.89 0.83 -1.59
N SER A 38 -0.39 1.15 -0.38
CA SER A 38 -1.18 0.99 0.85
C SER A 38 -1.68 -0.46 1.01
N ALA A 39 -2.99 -0.68 1.15
CA ALA A 39 -3.59 -2.02 1.17
C ALA A 39 -3.17 -2.88 -0.05
N GLY A 40 -2.91 -2.27 -1.22
CA GLY A 40 -2.39 -2.97 -2.38
C GLY A 40 -0.99 -3.53 -2.16
N ALA A 41 -0.12 -2.84 -1.41
CA ALA A 41 1.19 -3.37 -1.03
C ALA A 41 1.05 -4.56 -0.06
N CYS A 42 0.11 -4.49 0.90
CA CYS A 42 -0.21 -5.61 1.78
C CYS A 42 -0.71 -6.84 0.99
N CYS A 43 -1.60 -6.63 0.01
CA CYS A 43 -2.10 -7.69 -0.85
C CYS A 43 -1.00 -8.35 -1.68
N LEU A 44 -0.02 -7.57 -2.17
CA LEU A 44 1.13 -8.12 -2.90
C LEU A 44 1.95 -9.11 -2.07
N CYS A 45 2.05 -8.93 -0.76
CA CYS A 45 2.78 -9.85 0.10
C CYS A 45 2.21 -11.27 -0.04
N SER A 46 0.90 -11.45 0.17
CA SER A 46 0.24 -12.75 0.08
C SER A 46 0.21 -13.32 -1.34
N TYR A 47 0.06 -12.48 -2.35
CA TYR A 47 0.12 -12.90 -3.76
C TYR A 47 1.50 -13.42 -4.15
N LEU A 48 2.56 -12.67 -3.82
CA LEU A 48 3.94 -13.05 -4.17
C LEU A 48 4.45 -14.23 -3.33
N SER A 49 3.92 -14.46 -2.13
CA SER A 49 4.17 -15.67 -1.33
C SER A 49 3.27 -16.85 -1.70
N ARG A 50 2.41 -16.70 -2.74
CA ARG A 50 1.49 -17.76 -3.21
C ARG A 50 0.47 -18.21 -2.14
N GLN A 51 0.21 -17.42 -1.13
CA GLN A 51 -0.69 -17.77 -0.03
C GLN A 51 -2.12 -17.32 -0.33
N LYS A 52 -2.84 -18.14 -1.11
CA LYS A 52 -4.27 -17.92 -1.42
C LYS A 52 -5.11 -17.81 -0.15
N GLY A 53 -6.04 -16.85 -0.13
CA GLY A 53 -6.94 -16.58 0.99
C GLY A 53 -6.28 -15.85 2.17
N ARG A 54 -4.94 -15.87 2.27
CA ARG A 54 -4.25 -15.28 3.41
C ARG A 54 -4.58 -13.79 3.60
N GLN A 55 -4.53 -13.00 2.54
CA GLN A 55 -4.78 -11.56 2.67
C GLN A 55 -6.24 -11.25 3.02
N TYR A 56 -7.17 -12.07 2.54
CA TYR A 56 -8.57 -11.98 2.95
C TYR A 56 -8.70 -12.21 4.47
N SER A 57 -8.14 -13.32 4.99
CA SER A 57 -8.10 -13.62 6.42
C SER A 57 -7.46 -12.49 7.23
N VAL A 58 -6.34 -11.93 6.80
CA VAL A 58 -5.68 -10.80 7.49
C VAL A 58 -6.60 -9.58 7.58
N PHE A 59 -7.44 -9.32 6.58
CA PHE A 59 -8.39 -8.21 6.62
C PHE A 59 -9.65 -8.50 7.46
N THR A 60 -10.05 -9.75 7.61
CA THR A 60 -11.37 -10.09 8.16
C THR A 60 -11.33 -10.75 9.53
N ASP A 61 -10.37 -11.64 9.80
CA ASP A 61 -10.40 -12.48 11.00
C ASP A 61 -10.08 -11.72 12.29
N TYR A 62 -9.44 -10.55 12.17
CA TYR A 62 -9.03 -9.72 13.31
C TYR A 62 -9.91 -8.47 13.54
N LEU A 63 -11.04 -8.33 12.81
CA LEU A 63 -11.88 -7.12 12.89
C LEU A 63 -12.44 -6.87 14.30
N GLU A 64 -12.75 -7.93 15.04
CA GLU A 64 -13.26 -7.87 16.39
C GLU A 64 -12.13 -7.68 17.44
N ASP A 65 -10.86 -7.85 17.06
CA ASP A 65 -9.75 -7.69 17.98
C ASP A 65 -9.39 -6.21 18.17
N LYS A 66 -9.60 -5.74 19.42
CA LYS A 66 -9.28 -4.34 19.81
C LYS A 66 -7.79 -4.00 19.71
N ASN A 67 -6.92 -5.01 19.59
CA ASN A 67 -5.50 -4.81 19.37
C ASN A 67 -5.14 -4.67 17.89
N TYR A 68 -6.02 -5.02 16.95
CA TYR A 68 -5.73 -4.97 15.52
C TYR A 68 -5.78 -3.53 15.01
N TRP A 69 -6.82 -2.77 15.33
CA TRP A 69 -7.06 -1.44 14.78
C TRP A 69 -7.97 -0.59 15.68
N GLY A 70 -8.10 0.70 15.34
CA GLY A 70 -9.09 1.60 15.93
C GLY A 70 -8.49 2.75 16.75
N LEU A 71 -9.38 3.54 17.37
CA LEU A 71 -8.98 4.71 18.17
C LEU A 71 -8.13 4.32 19.38
N SER A 72 -8.38 3.17 20.00
CA SER A 72 -7.58 2.68 21.12
C SER A 72 -6.13 2.39 20.69
N SER A 73 -5.92 1.82 19.51
CA SER A 73 -4.60 1.62 18.94
C SER A 73 -3.94 2.97 18.66
N LEU A 74 -4.64 3.89 17.99
CA LEU A 74 -4.12 5.22 17.67
C LEU A 74 -3.67 5.99 18.91
N LEU A 75 -4.46 6.00 19.97
CA LEU A 75 -4.12 6.70 21.21
C LEU A 75 -2.94 6.05 21.96
N ARG A 76 -2.84 4.73 21.92
CA ARG A 76 -1.80 3.98 22.63
C ARG A 76 -0.47 3.95 21.88
N THR A 77 -0.51 3.83 20.54
CA THR A 77 0.68 3.56 19.73
C THR A 77 1.03 4.70 18.75
N GLY A 78 0.11 5.60 18.49
CA GLY A 78 0.23 6.61 17.43
C GLY A 78 -0.14 6.11 16.03
N ASP A 79 -0.60 4.84 15.92
CA ASP A 79 -0.98 4.20 14.66
C ASP A 79 -2.39 3.60 14.79
N TYR A 80 -3.26 3.88 13.82
CA TYR A 80 -4.64 3.38 13.82
C TYR A 80 -4.70 1.87 13.63
N PHE A 81 -3.87 1.32 12.73
CA PHE A 81 -3.56 -0.11 12.67
C PHE A 81 -2.34 -0.38 13.53
N ASN A 82 -2.44 -1.33 14.46
CA ASN A 82 -1.37 -1.65 15.40
C ASN A 82 -0.17 -2.28 14.65
N VAL A 83 0.94 -1.57 14.66
CA VAL A 83 2.15 -1.98 13.93
C VAL A 83 2.67 -3.33 14.42
N GLN A 84 2.76 -3.55 15.74
CA GLN A 84 3.24 -4.81 16.30
C GLN A 84 2.36 -5.98 15.83
N MET A 85 1.05 -5.85 15.94
CA MET A 85 0.13 -6.91 15.53
C MET A 85 0.16 -7.12 14.01
N CYS A 86 0.04 -6.05 13.20
CA CYS A 86 -0.12 -6.17 11.76
C CYS A 86 1.13 -6.66 11.03
N TYR A 87 2.32 -6.23 11.48
CA TYR A 87 3.58 -6.45 10.75
C TYR A 87 4.54 -7.42 11.46
N HIS A 88 4.21 -7.87 12.68
CA HIS A 88 5.01 -8.83 13.43
C HIS A 88 4.18 -10.02 13.93
N ASP A 89 3.17 -9.81 14.81
CA ASP A 89 2.46 -10.93 15.44
C ASP A 89 1.67 -11.76 14.42
N ILE A 90 0.96 -11.11 13.49
CA ILE A 90 0.21 -11.81 12.44
C ILE A 90 1.14 -12.63 11.54
N PRO A 91 2.16 -12.05 10.87
CA PRO A 91 3.00 -12.82 9.95
C PRO A 91 3.92 -13.85 10.63
N GLU A 92 4.27 -13.67 11.91
CA GLU A 92 5.16 -14.62 12.58
C GLU A 92 4.38 -15.71 13.32
N HIS A 93 3.16 -15.44 13.83
CA HIS A 93 2.49 -16.33 14.77
C HIS A 93 1.02 -16.61 14.48
N LEU A 94 0.22 -15.59 14.16
CA LEU A 94 -1.23 -15.71 14.07
C LEU A 94 -1.72 -16.20 12.69
N ASN A 95 -1.05 -15.78 11.65
CA ASN A 95 -1.29 -16.19 10.26
C ASN A 95 0.06 -16.20 9.52
N PRO A 96 0.86 -17.28 9.70
CA PRO A 96 2.27 -17.32 9.30
C PRO A 96 2.48 -16.99 7.84
N PHE A 97 3.48 -16.14 7.59
CA PHE A 97 3.86 -15.72 6.24
C PHE A 97 4.92 -16.65 5.65
N ASP A 98 4.76 -17.04 4.39
CA ASP A 98 5.74 -17.87 3.68
C ASP A 98 6.85 -16.98 3.09
N TYR A 99 7.84 -16.68 3.91
CA TYR A 99 9.00 -15.89 3.55
C TYR A 99 9.82 -16.52 2.43
N GLU A 100 9.95 -17.85 2.45
CA GLU A 100 10.78 -18.57 1.51
C GLU A 100 10.20 -18.51 0.09
N THR A 101 8.90 -18.77 -0.05
CA THR A 101 8.20 -18.65 -1.34
C THR A 101 8.22 -17.22 -1.85
N PHE A 102 8.01 -16.23 -0.97
CA PHE A 102 8.08 -14.82 -1.34
C PHE A 102 9.47 -14.44 -1.88
N ASP A 103 10.53 -14.74 -1.13
CA ASP A 103 11.90 -14.35 -1.46
C ASP A 103 12.41 -15.02 -2.76
N LYS A 104 11.89 -16.21 -3.09
CA LYS A 104 12.19 -16.95 -4.33
C LYS A 104 11.33 -16.55 -5.53
N ASN A 105 10.30 -15.73 -5.33
CA ASN A 105 9.39 -15.36 -6.41
C ASN A 105 10.11 -14.54 -7.48
N PRO A 106 10.05 -14.91 -8.78
CA PRO A 106 10.73 -14.20 -9.87
C PRO A 106 10.13 -12.83 -10.17
N SER A 107 8.90 -12.57 -9.77
CA SER A 107 8.21 -11.27 -9.94
C SER A 107 8.87 -10.20 -9.07
N LYS A 108 9.00 -9.01 -9.61
CA LYS A 108 9.55 -7.87 -8.86
C LYS A 108 8.41 -7.09 -8.19
N GLY A 109 8.30 -7.19 -6.87
CA GLY A 109 7.35 -6.41 -6.07
C GLY A 109 7.92 -5.06 -5.64
N TYR A 110 7.06 -4.04 -5.64
CA TYR A 110 7.39 -2.70 -5.16
C TYR A 110 6.27 -2.16 -4.26
N ALA A 111 6.63 -1.70 -3.08
CA ALA A 111 5.77 -0.89 -2.23
C ALA A 111 5.93 0.59 -2.62
N VAL A 112 4.82 1.23 -2.97
CA VAL A 112 4.81 2.65 -3.33
C VAL A 112 4.67 3.49 -2.07
N VAL A 113 5.57 4.43 -1.87
CA VAL A 113 5.62 5.30 -0.68
C VAL A 113 5.73 6.76 -1.09
N THR A 114 5.40 7.68 -0.20
CA THR A 114 5.63 9.11 -0.38
C THR A 114 6.74 9.58 0.54
N ASN A 115 7.84 10.06 -0.02
CA ASN A 115 8.89 10.72 0.74
C ASN A 115 8.35 12.07 1.26
N ILE A 116 8.32 12.28 2.58
CA ILE A 116 7.67 13.46 3.16
C ILE A 116 8.49 14.75 3.01
N GLU A 117 9.79 14.66 2.77
CA GLU A 117 10.67 15.81 2.56
C GLU A 117 10.52 16.38 1.15
N THR A 118 10.49 15.47 0.15
CA THR A 118 10.42 15.86 -1.25
C THR A 118 8.98 15.93 -1.79
N GLY A 119 8.05 15.20 -1.14
CA GLY A 119 6.69 14.99 -1.61
C GLY A 119 6.60 14.06 -2.83
N LEU A 120 7.69 13.42 -3.25
CA LEU A 120 7.69 12.54 -4.41
C LEU A 120 7.35 11.10 -4.04
N ALA A 121 6.76 10.38 -4.99
CA ALA A 121 6.60 8.94 -4.88
C ALA A 121 7.96 8.25 -5.03
N GLU A 122 8.23 7.28 -4.18
CA GLU A 122 9.34 6.33 -4.32
C GLU A 122 8.79 4.90 -4.36
N TYR A 123 9.47 4.01 -5.08
CA TYR A 123 9.02 2.65 -5.34
C TYR A 123 10.04 1.69 -4.71
N LEU A 124 9.77 1.33 -3.45
CA LEU A 124 10.71 0.55 -2.65
C LEU A 124 10.61 -0.92 -3.02
N PRO A 125 11.72 -1.58 -3.42
CA PRO A 125 11.68 -2.98 -3.80
C PRO A 125 11.42 -3.89 -2.59
N MET A 126 10.55 -4.86 -2.78
CA MET A 126 10.26 -5.93 -1.83
C MET A 126 10.93 -7.22 -2.33
N LYS A 127 12.14 -7.51 -1.83
CA LYS A 127 12.94 -8.68 -2.27
C LYS A 127 13.13 -9.71 -1.16
N ASN A 128 13.26 -9.24 0.08
CA ASN A 128 13.36 -10.07 1.28
C ASN A 128 12.39 -9.52 2.30
N MET A 129 11.29 -10.22 2.55
CA MET A 129 10.18 -9.66 3.32
C MET A 129 10.54 -9.42 4.79
N ARG A 130 11.44 -10.20 5.39
CA ARG A 130 11.89 -9.95 6.78
C ARG A 130 12.59 -8.61 6.93
N ARG A 131 13.33 -8.18 5.91
CA ARG A 131 14.01 -6.88 5.88
C ARG A 131 13.11 -5.76 5.35
N ASP A 132 12.30 -6.07 4.33
CA ASP A 132 11.62 -5.07 3.53
C ASP A 132 10.17 -4.81 4.03
N ILE A 133 9.74 -5.43 5.14
CA ILE A 133 8.39 -5.25 5.72
C ILE A 133 8.09 -3.78 6.05
N GLU A 134 9.10 -3.00 6.45
CA GLU A 134 8.95 -1.57 6.71
C GLU A 134 8.55 -0.78 5.47
N ALA A 135 8.88 -1.23 4.25
CA ALA A 135 8.41 -0.61 3.02
C ALA A 135 6.89 -0.80 2.85
N VAL A 136 6.37 -1.98 3.20
CA VAL A 136 4.92 -2.27 3.19
C VAL A 136 4.21 -1.40 4.23
N ARG A 137 4.75 -1.33 5.45
CA ARG A 137 4.23 -0.48 6.51
C ARG A 137 4.23 0.99 6.10
N ALA A 138 5.31 1.51 5.53
CA ALA A 138 5.41 2.87 5.04
C ALA A 138 4.36 3.17 3.97
N SER A 139 4.17 2.24 3.01
CA SER A 139 3.15 2.33 1.98
C SER A 139 1.73 2.46 2.54
N ALA A 140 1.45 1.86 3.71
CA ALA A 140 0.14 1.88 4.37
C ALA A 140 0.03 2.93 5.50
N SER A 141 1.04 3.78 5.70
CA SER A 141 1.07 4.78 6.78
C SER A 141 0.37 6.07 6.35
N MET A 142 -0.96 6.12 6.52
CA MET A 142 -1.77 7.29 6.17
C MET A 142 -1.51 8.48 7.09
N PRO A 143 -1.46 9.72 6.56
CA PRO A 143 -1.37 10.93 7.38
C PRO A 143 -2.46 11.01 8.45
N LEU A 144 -2.13 11.60 9.60
CA LEU A 144 -2.97 11.80 10.78
C LEU A 144 -3.31 10.53 11.58
N VAL A 145 -3.34 9.38 10.94
CA VAL A 145 -3.72 8.11 11.57
C VAL A 145 -2.58 7.10 11.63
N SER A 146 -1.39 7.49 11.17
CA SER A 146 -0.16 6.71 11.32
C SER A 146 1.05 7.63 11.46
N ARG A 147 2.10 7.12 12.07
CA ARG A 147 3.40 7.79 12.15
C ARG A 147 4.15 7.63 10.83
N PRO A 148 4.95 8.62 10.41
CA PRO A 148 5.93 8.42 9.34
C PRO A 148 6.89 7.27 9.66
N VAL A 149 7.29 6.54 8.65
CA VAL A 149 8.22 5.40 8.76
C VAL A 149 9.58 5.81 8.26
N GLU A 150 10.61 5.60 9.07
CA GLU A 150 11.99 5.86 8.68
C GLU A 150 12.60 4.61 8.03
N ILE A 151 13.15 4.78 6.82
CA ILE A 151 13.88 3.75 6.09
C ILE A 151 15.13 4.39 5.50
N ASN A 152 16.30 3.90 5.89
CA ASN A 152 17.60 4.39 5.42
C ASN A 152 17.77 5.93 5.56
N GLY A 153 17.34 6.49 6.68
CA GLY A 153 17.46 7.92 6.98
C GLY A 153 16.46 8.82 6.27
N LYS A 154 15.48 8.26 5.54
CA LYS A 154 14.38 9.01 4.91
C LYS A 154 13.07 8.68 5.59
N LEU A 155 12.17 9.64 5.66
CA LEU A 155 10.85 9.49 6.25
C LEU A 155 9.77 9.36 5.17
N TYR A 156 8.90 8.37 5.35
CA TYR A 156 7.86 8.02 4.38
C TYR A 156 6.46 7.99 5.00
N LEU A 157 5.49 8.27 4.17
CA LEU A 157 4.06 8.06 4.39
C LEU A 157 3.45 7.28 3.23
N ASP A 158 2.14 6.99 3.32
CA ASP A 158 1.35 6.23 2.34
C ASP A 158 1.58 6.73 0.91
N GLY A 159 1.85 5.79 0.00
CA GLY A 159 2.12 6.07 -1.41
C GLY A 159 0.97 6.78 -2.13
N GLY A 160 -0.27 6.57 -1.67
CA GLY A 160 -1.44 7.21 -2.24
C GLY A 160 -1.53 8.72 -2.02
N LEU A 161 -0.56 9.35 -1.35
CA LEU A 161 -0.40 10.81 -1.34
C LEU A 161 0.20 11.33 -2.65
N ALA A 162 1.25 10.66 -3.16
CA ALA A 162 2.00 11.11 -4.33
C ALA A 162 1.61 10.36 -5.60
N ASP A 163 1.36 9.03 -5.50
CA ASP A 163 0.99 8.18 -6.63
C ASP A 163 -0.01 7.09 -6.17
N SER A 164 -1.30 7.36 -6.34
CA SER A 164 -2.36 6.44 -5.90
C SER A 164 -2.57 5.26 -6.85
N ILE A 165 -2.26 5.44 -8.15
CA ILE A 165 -2.42 4.44 -9.21
C ILE A 165 -1.15 4.48 -10.07
N PRO A 166 -0.09 3.75 -9.70
CA PRO A 166 1.25 3.86 -10.30
C PRO A 166 1.34 3.26 -11.73
N LEU A 167 0.31 3.46 -12.57
CA LEU A 167 0.28 2.94 -13.94
C LEU A 167 1.31 3.63 -14.83
N LEU A 168 1.42 4.95 -14.73
CA LEU A 168 2.40 5.69 -15.54
C LEU A 168 3.83 5.25 -15.19
N HIS A 169 4.11 5.03 -13.90
CA HIS A 169 5.40 4.48 -13.48
C HIS A 169 5.64 3.07 -14.06
N ALA A 170 4.64 2.18 -13.98
CA ALA A 170 4.76 0.83 -14.56
C ALA A 170 5.08 0.86 -16.06
N VAL A 171 4.43 1.77 -16.80
CA VAL A 171 4.69 1.98 -18.25
C VAL A 171 6.12 2.47 -18.49
N THR A 172 6.56 3.50 -17.75
CA THR A 172 7.91 4.06 -17.88
C THR A 172 9.01 3.09 -17.46
N ASP A 173 8.69 2.17 -16.51
CA ASP A 173 9.57 1.07 -16.07
C ASP A 173 9.54 -0.14 -17.04
N GLY A 174 8.91 0.02 -18.21
CA GLY A 174 8.94 -0.89 -19.35
C GLY A 174 7.88 -1.98 -19.36
N CYS A 175 6.82 -1.88 -18.55
CA CYS A 175 5.67 -2.78 -18.62
C CYS A 175 4.75 -2.35 -19.77
N ARG A 176 4.66 -3.20 -20.82
CA ARG A 176 3.88 -2.90 -22.03
C ARG A 176 2.41 -3.32 -21.92
N LYS A 177 2.10 -4.25 -21.04
CA LYS A 177 0.72 -4.66 -20.69
C LYS A 177 0.58 -4.57 -19.20
N ASN A 178 -0.43 -3.87 -18.74
CA ASN A 178 -0.67 -3.67 -17.32
C ASN A 178 -2.09 -4.07 -16.96
N VAL A 179 -2.22 -4.77 -15.83
CA VAL A 179 -3.49 -4.99 -15.16
C VAL A 179 -3.54 -4.02 -13.97
N VAL A 180 -4.60 -3.25 -13.89
CA VAL A 180 -4.83 -2.31 -12.79
C VAL A 180 -6.03 -2.77 -11.98
N VAL A 181 -5.82 -3.05 -10.70
CA VAL A 181 -6.89 -3.41 -9.77
C VAL A 181 -7.26 -2.20 -8.95
N MET A 182 -8.49 -1.70 -9.19
CA MET A 182 -9.04 -0.52 -8.54
C MET A 182 -9.88 -0.91 -7.32
N THR A 183 -9.87 -0.07 -6.30
CA THR A 183 -10.69 -0.25 -5.07
C THR A 183 -11.89 0.69 -5.04
N LYS A 184 -12.09 1.46 -6.09
CA LYS A 184 -13.22 2.38 -6.28
C LYS A 184 -14.12 1.90 -7.41
N GLU A 185 -15.39 2.23 -7.31
CA GLU A 185 -16.39 1.96 -8.34
C GLU A 185 -16.12 2.75 -9.63
N VAL A 186 -16.64 2.23 -10.73
CA VAL A 186 -16.57 2.92 -12.02
C VAL A 186 -17.28 4.28 -11.93
N GLY A 187 -16.64 5.32 -12.47
CA GLY A 187 -17.16 6.69 -12.40
C GLY A 187 -16.81 7.45 -11.12
N TYR A 188 -16.13 6.81 -10.15
CA TYR A 188 -15.66 7.53 -8.97
C TYR A 188 -14.71 8.67 -9.36
N ARG A 189 -14.91 9.82 -8.71
CA ARG A 189 -13.98 10.94 -8.75
C ARG A 189 -13.64 11.38 -7.32
N ARG A 190 -12.37 11.58 -7.06
CA ARG A 190 -11.91 12.02 -5.73
C ARG A 190 -12.22 13.49 -5.53
N VAL A 191 -12.73 13.82 -4.35
CA VAL A 191 -12.94 15.20 -3.92
C VAL A 191 -11.81 15.67 -3.00
N PRO A 192 -11.56 17.00 -2.90
CA PRO A 192 -10.55 17.55 -2.00
C PRO A 192 -10.76 17.13 -0.54
N SER A 193 -9.65 16.97 0.19
CA SER A 193 -9.69 16.62 1.61
C SER A 193 -10.27 17.77 2.45
N LYS A 194 -11.12 17.41 3.42
CA LYS A 194 -11.66 18.36 4.42
C LYS A 194 -10.68 18.63 5.58
N HIS A 195 -9.56 17.90 5.67
CA HIS A 195 -8.65 17.92 6.81
C HIS A 195 -7.32 18.64 6.50
N LEU A 196 -7.30 19.54 5.51
CA LEU A 196 -6.07 20.20 5.05
C LEU A 196 -5.38 21.02 6.15
N GLU A 197 -6.15 21.77 6.94
CA GLU A 197 -5.58 22.59 8.03
C GLU A 197 -4.94 21.72 9.12
N LEU A 198 -5.56 20.60 9.46
CA LEU A 198 -4.99 19.66 10.42
C LEU A 198 -3.68 19.03 9.90
N ILE A 199 -3.64 18.70 8.61
CA ILE A 199 -2.42 18.19 7.96
C ILE A 199 -1.33 19.27 7.96
N LYS A 200 -1.68 20.50 7.63
CA LYS A 200 -0.75 21.65 7.64
C LYS A 200 -0.11 21.84 9.02
N ALA A 201 -0.93 21.80 10.06
CA ALA A 201 -0.45 21.92 11.45
C ALA A 201 0.43 20.74 11.86
N ARG A 202 -0.02 19.51 11.59
CA ARG A 202 0.69 18.27 12.00
C ARG A 202 2.02 18.10 11.28
N TYR A 203 2.09 18.50 10.01
CA TYR A 203 3.27 18.37 9.16
C TYR A 203 3.92 19.70 8.82
N ALA A 204 3.90 20.67 9.75
CA ALA A 204 4.49 22.01 9.54
C ALA A 204 5.98 21.97 9.15
N LYS A 205 6.73 20.96 9.66
CA LYS A 205 8.14 20.72 9.28
C LYS A 205 8.30 20.09 7.88
N TYR A 206 7.23 19.56 7.31
CA TYR A 206 7.22 18.82 6.03
C TYR A 206 6.12 19.39 5.11
N PRO A 207 6.26 20.63 4.60
CA PRO A 207 5.21 21.31 3.84
C PRO A 207 4.79 20.56 2.58
N LYS A 208 5.67 19.70 2.04
CA LYS A 208 5.36 18.86 0.89
C LYS A 208 4.23 17.86 1.14
N VAL A 209 4.03 17.40 2.38
CA VAL A 209 2.88 16.55 2.75
C VAL A 209 1.57 17.31 2.56
N TYR A 210 1.51 18.57 2.99
CA TYR A 210 0.35 19.43 2.78
C TYR A 210 0.09 19.68 1.28
N GLU A 211 1.14 20.06 0.53
CA GLU A 211 1.02 20.27 -0.93
C GLU A 211 0.47 19.04 -1.65
N ARG A 212 0.98 17.84 -1.32
CA ARG A 212 0.49 16.60 -1.89
C ARG A 212 -0.95 16.32 -1.51
N MET A 213 -1.33 16.51 -0.25
CA MET A 213 -2.71 16.28 0.18
C MET A 213 -3.68 17.29 -0.46
N ALA A 214 -3.30 18.55 -0.62
CA ALA A 214 -4.11 19.57 -1.28
C ALA A 214 -4.37 19.21 -2.76
N ASN A 215 -3.35 18.72 -3.46
CA ASN A 215 -3.42 18.37 -4.88
C ASN A 215 -3.88 16.93 -5.14
N ARG A 216 -4.06 16.10 -4.10
CA ARG A 216 -4.33 14.67 -4.22
C ARG A 216 -5.55 14.35 -5.06
N ALA A 217 -6.62 15.14 -4.92
CA ALA A 217 -7.86 14.91 -5.69
C ALA A 217 -7.63 15.13 -7.19
N ALA A 218 -6.97 16.22 -7.56
CA ALA A 218 -6.67 16.52 -8.96
C ALA A 218 -5.74 15.46 -9.56
N ALA A 219 -4.64 15.11 -8.86
CA ALA A 219 -3.69 14.10 -9.31
C ALA A 219 -4.33 12.73 -9.49
N TYR A 220 -5.17 12.31 -8.53
CA TYR A 220 -5.90 11.05 -8.62
C TYR A 220 -6.85 11.02 -9.82
N ASN A 221 -7.62 12.09 -10.03
CA ASN A 221 -8.57 12.17 -11.14
C ASN A 221 -7.86 12.19 -12.49
N GLN A 222 -6.69 12.82 -12.58
CA GLN A 222 -5.84 12.78 -13.76
C GLN A 222 -5.32 11.35 -14.04
N GLN A 223 -4.97 10.58 -13.00
CA GLN A 223 -4.62 9.17 -13.16
C GLN A 223 -5.78 8.33 -13.69
N LEU A 224 -7.02 8.61 -13.24
CA LEU A 224 -8.23 7.96 -13.80
C LEU A 224 -8.47 8.32 -15.28
N ASP A 225 -8.16 9.55 -15.68
CA ASP A 225 -8.31 9.98 -17.08
C ASP A 225 -7.25 9.32 -18.00
N TYR A 226 -6.16 8.83 -17.44
CA TYR A 226 -5.11 8.11 -18.16
C TYR A 226 -5.41 6.61 -18.33
N LEU A 227 -6.29 6.00 -17.50
CA LEU A 227 -6.72 4.60 -17.59
C LEU A 227 -7.59 4.34 -18.82
#